data_096a5e40b18c0b1aa0a03f28ef5b892c
#
_entry.id   096a5e40b18c0b1aa0a03f28ef5b892c
#
_cell.length_a   1.000
_cell.length_b   1.000
_cell.length_c   1.000
_cell.angle_alpha   90.00
_cell.angle_beta   90.00
_cell.angle_gamma   90.00
#
_symmetry.space_group_name_H-M   'P 1'
#
loop_
_entity.id
_entity.type
_entity.pdbx_description
1 polymer ?
#
loop_
_entity_poly.entity_id
_entity_poly.type
_entity_poly.pdbx_seq_one_letter_code
_entity_poly.pdbx_strand_id
1 'polypeptide(L)'
;YFQAYSCGMPAFIPIASRVVGGENAKPHSWPWQVSLQIIEPGRQIHVCGGTLIATNWVLTAAHCAVQQSPAEINLFPSLSFLGLCFRNDLALIKLSQRVRPNNKIQPACLPPAGSILPNRFFCFITGWGRLSTGGPLPEVLQEARMPIVDYATCSRPNWWGSIVKTTMVCAGGDGNVSGCNGDSGGPLICRPGRVWQVHGITSFVSSQGCNIFQKPTVFTRVSAYIDWIRKVASNERWWELHPWRFLRPR
;
A
#
# COMPACT_ATOMS: atom_id res chain seq x y z
N TYR A 1 6.12 -13.77 -17.23
CA TYR A 1 4.78 -14.32 -17.56
C TYR A 1 3.78 -13.95 -16.45
N PHE A 2 3.27 -12.69 -16.50
CA PHE A 2 2.21 -12.20 -15.60
C PHE A 2 0.81 -12.36 -16.24
N GLN A 3 0.55 -13.45 -16.97
CA GLN A 3 -0.72 -13.62 -17.65
C GLN A 3 -1.21 -15.06 -17.63
N ALA A 4 -2.10 -15.36 -16.69
CA ALA A 4 -3.14 -16.37 -16.84
C ALA A 4 -4.33 -16.16 -15.90
N TYR A 5 -4.27 -15.18 -14.97
CA TYR A 5 -5.41 -14.83 -14.14
C TYR A 5 -5.74 -13.35 -14.35
N SER A 6 -7.01 -13.04 -14.60
CA SER A 6 -7.48 -11.66 -14.72
C SER A 6 -7.27 -10.92 -13.39
N CYS A 7 -6.25 -10.08 -13.31
CA CYS A 7 -6.05 -9.23 -12.14
C CYS A 7 -7.13 -8.14 -12.04
N GLY A 8 -7.35 -7.61 -10.84
CA GLY A 8 -8.18 -6.42 -10.61
C GLY A 8 -9.67 -6.59 -10.94
N MET A 9 -10.16 -7.80 -10.92
CA MET A 9 -11.59 -8.10 -11.16
C MET A 9 -12.18 -8.89 -10.00
N PRO A 10 -12.61 -8.23 -8.90
CA PRO A 10 -13.16 -8.91 -7.75
C PRO A 10 -14.49 -9.56 -8.10
N ALA A 11 -14.74 -10.77 -7.58
CA ALA A 11 -16.00 -11.45 -7.74
C ALA A 11 -17.16 -10.74 -7.00
N PHE A 12 -16.79 -10.01 -5.92
CA PHE A 12 -17.73 -9.21 -5.12
C PHE A 12 -17.37 -7.73 -5.32
N ILE A 13 -18.27 -7.00 -5.98
CA ILE A 13 -18.02 -5.59 -6.32
C ILE A 13 -18.07 -4.75 -5.05
N PRO A 14 -17.04 -3.89 -4.79
CA PRO A 14 -17.07 -2.92 -3.71
C PRO A 14 -18.26 -1.97 -3.86
N ILE A 15 -18.92 -1.65 -2.75
CA ILE A 15 -20.02 -0.68 -2.75
C ILE A 15 -19.35 0.70 -2.65
N ALA A 16 -19.32 1.43 -3.77
CA ALA A 16 -18.82 2.80 -3.81
C ALA A 16 -19.84 3.78 -3.20
N SER A 17 -20.18 3.60 -1.93
CA SER A 17 -21.04 4.57 -1.23
C SER A 17 -20.26 5.88 -0.98
N ARG A 18 -20.97 7.00 -0.89
CA ARG A 18 -20.40 8.33 -0.59
C ARG A 18 -20.18 8.50 0.92
N VAL A 19 -19.59 7.52 1.60
CA VAL A 19 -19.43 7.59 3.06
C VAL A 19 -18.22 8.44 3.40
N VAL A 20 -18.46 9.44 4.24
CA VAL A 20 -17.42 10.24 4.89
C VAL A 20 -16.91 9.46 6.10
N GLY A 21 -15.59 9.31 6.25
CA GLY A 21 -14.98 8.65 7.42
C GLY A 21 -14.70 7.15 7.31
N GLY A 22 -15.06 6.52 6.17
CA GLY A 22 -14.85 5.08 5.96
C GLY A 22 -16.00 4.20 6.48
N GLU A 23 -16.04 2.95 6.01
CA GLU A 23 -17.06 1.96 6.37
C GLU A 23 -16.48 0.54 6.36
N ASN A 24 -17.23 -0.40 6.90
CA ASN A 24 -16.88 -1.82 6.81
C ASN A 24 -16.91 -2.27 5.36
N ALA A 25 -15.79 -2.80 4.88
CA ALA A 25 -15.73 -3.37 3.55
C ALA A 25 -16.67 -4.58 3.43
N LYS A 26 -17.35 -4.68 2.29
CA LYS A 26 -18.13 -5.88 1.98
C LYS A 26 -17.20 -7.09 1.96
N PRO A 27 -17.58 -8.22 2.58
CA PRO A 27 -16.75 -9.42 2.57
C PRO A 27 -16.27 -9.80 1.16
N HIS A 28 -14.95 -9.99 1.02
CA HIS A 28 -14.25 -10.38 -0.21
C HIS A 28 -14.30 -9.37 -1.37
N SER A 29 -14.70 -8.10 -1.13
CA SER A 29 -14.71 -7.07 -2.19
C SER A 29 -13.31 -6.58 -2.56
N TRP A 30 -12.31 -6.79 -1.70
CA TRP A 30 -10.90 -6.45 -1.92
C TRP A 30 -10.01 -7.71 -1.85
N PRO A 31 -10.10 -8.64 -2.82
CA PRO A 31 -9.49 -9.96 -2.73
C PRO A 31 -7.95 -9.96 -2.79
N TRP A 32 -7.33 -8.82 -3.02
CA TRP A 32 -5.88 -8.58 -2.99
C TRP A 32 -5.38 -8.00 -1.66
N GLN A 33 -6.29 -7.65 -0.74
CA GLN A 33 -5.88 -7.11 0.55
C GLN A 33 -5.16 -8.16 1.38
N VAL A 34 -3.99 -7.79 1.90
CA VAL A 34 -3.14 -8.62 2.76
C VAL A 34 -2.97 -7.95 4.11
N SER A 35 -2.99 -8.73 5.17
CA SER A 35 -2.62 -8.33 6.53
C SER A 35 -1.24 -8.92 6.86
N LEU A 36 -0.26 -8.08 7.10
CA LEU A 36 1.03 -8.49 7.66
C LEU A 36 0.89 -8.52 9.17
N GLN A 37 1.24 -9.66 9.76
CA GLN A 37 1.01 -9.92 11.18
C GLN A 37 2.29 -10.43 11.84
N ILE A 38 2.52 -10.02 13.08
CA ILE A 38 3.49 -10.67 13.96
C ILE A 38 2.77 -11.75 14.76
N ILE A 39 3.49 -12.84 15.01
CA ILE A 39 2.98 -13.95 15.83
C ILE A 39 3.58 -13.80 17.22
N GLU A 40 2.76 -13.50 18.19
CA GLU A 40 3.09 -13.54 19.62
C GLU A 40 2.46 -14.80 20.27
N PRO A 41 2.93 -15.24 21.44
CA PRO A 41 2.33 -16.38 22.12
C PRO A 41 0.82 -16.19 22.31
N GLY A 42 0.03 -17.04 21.63
CA GLY A 42 -1.43 -17.06 21.73
C GLY A 42 -2.19 -16.03 20.89
N ARG A 43 -1.52 -15.16 20.11
CA ARG A 43 -2.21 -14.17 19.26
C ARG A 43 -1.44 -13.79 18.00
N GLN A 44 -2.18 -13.38 16.99
CA GLN A 44 -1.66 -12.72 15.78
C GLN A 44 -2.03 -11.24 15.85
N ILE A 45 -1.05 -10.38 15.67
CA ILE A 45 -1.23 -8.93 15.75
C ILE A 45 -0.99 -8.32 14.38
N HIS A 46 -2.00 -7.63 13.85
CA HIS A 46 -1.88 -6.84 12.63
C HIS A 46 -0.90 -5.68 12.85
N VAL A 47 0.06 -5.53 11.93
CA VAL A 47 1.07 -4.45 11.99
C VAL A 47 1.07 -3.57 10.74
N CYS A 48 0.81 -4.17 9.57
CA CYS A 48 0.82 -3.47 8.29
C CYS A 48 -0.13 -4.14 7.30
N GLY A 49 -0.53 -3.37 6.29
CA GLY A 49 -1.19 -3.89 5.11
C GLY A 49 -0.22 -4.36 4.03
N GLY A 50 -0.77 -4.94 2.98
CA GLY A 50 -0.07 -5.31 1.76
C GLY A 50 -1.05 -5.57 0.63
N THR A 51 -0.53 -5.74 -0.57
CA THR A 51 -1.33 -5.99 -1.78
C THR A 51 -0.79 -7.18 -2.54
N LEU A 52 -1.61 -8.19 -2.74
CA LEU A 52 -1.28 -9.31 -3.62
C LEU A 52 -1.27 -8.80 -5.08
N ILE A 53 -0.13 -8.90 -5.76
CA ILE A 53 0.05 -8.45 -7.16
C ILE A 53 0.32 -9.62 -8.12
N ALA A 54 0.68 -10.77 -7.58
CA ALA A 54 0.82 -12.05 -8.27
C ALA A 54 0.57 -13.19 -7.29
N THR A 55 0.50 -14.43 -7.76
CA THR A 55 0.19 -15.58 -6.90
C THR A 55 1.20 -15.83 -5.77
N ASN A 56 2.38 -15.25 -5.83
CA ASN A 56 3.45 -15.39 -4.83
C ASN A 56 4.16 -14.08 -4.50
N TRP A 57 3.59 -12.93 -4.88
CA TRP A 57 4.19 -11.62 -4.60
C TRP A 57 3.21 -10.68 -3.93
N VAL A 58 3.62 -10.13 -2.80
CA VAL A 58 2.91 -9.08 -2.06
C VAL A 58 3.72 -7.79 -2.13
N LEU A 59 3.06 -6.71 -2.51
CA LEU A 59 3.61 -5.35 -2.50
C LEU A 59 3.22 -4.68 -1.19
N THR A 60 4.18 -4.06 -0.50
CA THR A 60 3.98 -3.37 0.78
C THR A 60 4.96 -2.20 0.93
N ALA A 61 4.93 -1.50 2.07
CA ALA A 61 5.90 -0.47 2.40
C ALA A 61 7.20 -1.08 2.94
N ALA A 62 8.34 -0.48 2.61
CA ALA A 62 9.62 -0.98 3.06
C ALA A 62 9.81 -0.86 4.58
N HIS A 63 9.25 0.19 5.20
CA HIS A 63 9.28 0.33 6.66
C HIS A 63 8.54 -0.80 7.40
N CYS A 64 7.51 -1.40 6.78
CA CYS A 64 6.82 -2.58 7.31
C CYS A 64 7.71 -3.82 7.30
N ALA A 65 8.55 -3.96 6.27
CA ALA A 65 9.40 -5.12 6.06
C ALA A 65 10.60 -5.15 7.02
N VAL A 66 11.12 -3.97 7.39
CA VAL A 66 12.27 -3.87 8.31
C VAL A 66 11.92 -4.29 9.74
N GLN A 67 10.66 -4.19 10.13
CA GLN A 67 10.19 -4.54 11.48
C GLN A 67 9.92 -6.05 11.66
N GLN A 68 9.98 -6.85 10.60
CA GLN A 68 9.64 -8.27 10.63
C GLN A 68 10.85 -9.15 10.34
N SER A 69 10.99 -10.26 11.06
CA SER A 69 12.00 -11.29 10.89
C SER A 69 11.77 -12.14 9.63
N PRO A 70 12.77 -12.94 9.15
CA PRO A 70 13.09 -13.11 7.73
C PRO A 70 12.12 -13.99 6.96
N ALA A 71 11.09 -13.40 6.41
CA ALA A 71 10.58 -13.85 5.12
C ALA A 71 11.51 -13.31 4.01
N GLU A 72 11.56 -13.92 2.82
CA GLU A 72 12.33 -13.39 1.70
C GLU A 72 11.77 -12.03 1.27
N ILE A 73 12.34 -10.94 1.82
CA ILE A 73 11.88 -9.58 1.60
C ILE A 73 12.85 -8.87 0.66
N ASN A 74 12.35 -8.45 -0.50
CA ASN A 74 13.09 -7.63 -1.44
C ASN A 74 12.79 -6.15 -1.21
N LEU A 75 13.75 -5.43 -0.63
CA LEU A 75 13.68 -3.98 -0.43
C LEU A 75 14.18 -3.24 -1.67
N PHE A 76 13.65 -2.05 -1.91
CA PHE A 76 14.24 -1.16 -2.90
C PHE A 76 15.65 -0.72 -2.44
N PRO A 77 16.69 -0.79 -3.30
CA PRO A 77 18.09 -0.62 -2.88
C PRO A 77 18.45 0.72 -2.24
N SER A 78 17.62 1.74 -2.42
CA SER A 78 17.89 3.08 -1.89
C SER A 78 16.88 3.51 -0.81
N LEU A 79 16.58 2.61 0.13
CA LEU A 79 15.83 2.98 1.32
C LEU A 79 16.66 3.94 2.16
N SER A 80 16.31 5.23 2.14
CA SER A 80 17.02 6.26 2.92
C SER A 80 16.21 6.60 4.17
N PHE A 81 16.65 6.12 5.32
CA PHE A 81 16.12 6.48 6.65
C PHE A 81 16.76 7.74 7.23
N LEU A 82 17.34 8.61 6.42
CA LEU A 82 17.90 9.88 6.90
C LEU A 82 16.77 10.90 7.13
N GLY A 83 16.31 10.97 8.38
CA GLY A 83 15.33 11.94 8.87
C GLY A 83 13.98 11.83 8.16
N LEU A 84 12.91 12.17 8.74
CA LEU A 84 11.48 12.30 8.35
C LEU A 84 11.03 12.17 6.85
N CYS A 85 11.89 11.73 5.91
CA CYS A 85 11.58 11.56 4.49
C CYS A 85 11.69 10.09 4.10
N PHE A 86 10.56 9.39 4.09
CA PHE A 86 10.44 8.03 3.55
C PHE A 86 10.56 8.05 2.02
N ARG A 87 11.80 8.07 1.49
CA ARG A 87 12.02 7.94 0.04
C ARG A 87 12.05 6.46 -0.34
N ASN A 88 11.38 6.12 -1.45
CA ASN A 88 11.33 4.75 -1.99
C ASN A 88 10.81 3.72 -0.98
N ASP A 89 9.79 4.09 -0.22
CA ASP A 89 9.17 3.24 0.79
C ASP A 89 8.30 2.17 0.12
N LEU A 90 8.97 1.18 -0.47
CA LEU A 90 8.37 0.09 -1.23
C LEU A 90 9.15 -1.20 -1.02
N ALA A 91 8.46 -2.31 -0.80
CA ALA A 91 9.02 -3.65 -0.67
C ALA A 91 8.18 -4.69 -1.40
N LEU A 92 8.84 -5.74 -1.86
CA LEU A 92 8.21 -6.96 -2.36
C LEU A 92 8.50 -8.11 -1.40
N ILE A 93 7.44 -8.78 -0.96
CA ILE A 93 7.51 -10.01 -0.17
C ILE A 93 7.20 -11.18 -1.10
N LYS A 94 8.13 -12.14 -1.18
CA LYS A 94 7.91 -13.40 -1.87
C LYS A 94 7.29 -14.41 -0.91
N LEU A 95 6.13 -14.92 -1.26
CA LEU A 95 5.48 -15.96 -0.47
C LEU A 95 6.19 -17.29 -0.69
N SER A 96 6.40 -18.06 0.37
CA SER A 96 6.99 -19.40 0.32
C SER A 96 6.14 -20.40 -0.48
N GLN A 97 4.82 -20.17 -0.53
CA GLN A 97 3.88 -20.94 -1.33
C GLN A 97 3.01 -20.04 -2.18
N ARG A 98 2.73 -20.45 -3.41
CA ARG A 98 1.81 -19.73 -4.29
C ARG A 98 0.38 -19.87 -3.78
N VAL A 99 -0.32 -18.76 -3.67
CA VAL A 99 -1.76 -18.77 -3.42
C VAL A 99 -2.51 -19.26 -4.68
N ARG A 100 -3.60 -19.98 -4.48
CA ARG A 100 -4.52 -20.36 -5.58
C ARG A 100 -5.61 -19.31 -5.69
N PRO A 101 -5.65 -18.52 -6.79
CA PRO A 101 -6.71 -17.55 -6.99
C PRO A 101 -8.10 -18.19 -6.98
N ASN A 102 -9.04 -17.51 -6.35
CA ASN A 102 -10.45 -17.91 -6.27
C ASN A 102 -11.31 -16.65 -6.07
N ASN A 103 -12.61 -16.80 -5.84
CA ASN A 103 -13.50 -15.65 -5.66
C ASN A 103 -13.17 -14.77 -4.44
N LYS A 104 -12.33 -15.23 -3.52
CA LYS A 104 -11.93 -14.52 -2.28
C LYS A 104 -10.49 -14.04 -2.29
N ILE A 105 -9.65 -14.61 -3.16
CA ILE A 105 -8.21 -14.29 -3.27
C ILE A 105 -7.89 -14.07 -4.73
N GLN A 106 -7.52 -12.85 -5.10
CA GLN A 106 -7.13 -12.46 -6.45
C GLN A 106 -6.08 -11.35 -6.41
N PRO A 107 -5.17 -11.26 -7.39
CA PRO A 107 -4.22 -10.17 -7.46
C PRO A 107 -4.87 -8.87 -7.94
N ALA A 108 -4.42 -7.73 -7.45
CA ALA A 108 -4.64 -6.43 -8.06
C ALA A 108 -3.78 -6.27 -9.32
N CYS A 109 -4.22 -5.46 -10.29
CA CYS A 109 -3.38 -5.10 -11.41
C CYS A 109 -2.36 -4.01 -11.01
N LEU A 110 -1.22 -4.00 -11.68
CA LEU A 110 -0.27 -2.89 -11.63
C LEU A 110 -0.68 -1.81 -12.64
N PRO A 111 -0.48 -0.52 -12.32
CA PRO A 111 -0.70 0.55 -13.28
C PRO A 111 0.38 0.56 -14.37
N PRO A 112 0.15 1.19 -15.52
CA PRO A 112 1.20 1.46 -16.50
C PRO A 112 2.37 2.24 -15.90
N ALA A 113 3.60 1.94 -16.34
CA ALA A 113 4.79 2.67 -15.91
C ALA A 113 4.63 4.18 -16.15
N GLY A 114 4.98 5.00 -15.17
CA GLY A 114 4.92 6.46 -15.24
C GLY A 114 3.51 7.07 -15.22
N SER A 115 2.43 6.26 -15.19
CA SER A 115 1.07 6.81 -15.20
C SER A 115 0.78 7.69 -13.98
N ILE A 116 0.08 8.79 -14.21
CA ILE A 116 -0.33 9.76 -13.18
C ILE A 116 -1.85 9.91 -13.27
N LEU A 117 -2.53 9.74 -12.14
CA LEU A 117 -3.97 9.98 -12.05
C LEU A 117 -4.26 11.48 -11.99
N PRO A 118 -5.36 11.94 -12.60
CA PRO A 118 -5.73 13.35 -12.54
C PRO A 118 -6.13 13.76 -11.11
N ASN A 119 -5.96 15.06 -10.83
CA ASN A 119 -6.45 15.63 -9.58
C ASN A 119 -7.94 15.35 -9.38
N ARG A 120 -8.33 15.07 -8.12
CA ARG A 120 -9.70 14.68 -7.72
C ARG A 120 -10.22 13.36 -8.30
N PHE A 121 -9.36 12.55 -8.94
CA PHE A 121 -9.74 11.18 -9.27
C PHE A 121 -9.98 10.39 -7.98
N PHE A 122 -11.09 9.66 -7.92
CA PHE A 122 -11.43 8.91 -6.72
C PHE A 122 -10.79 7.54 -6.69
N CYS A 123 -10.11 7.25 -5.59
CA CYS A 123 -9.53 5.96 -5.26
C CYS A 123 -10.07 5.47 -3.91
N PHE A 124 -9.70 4.27 -3.53
CA PHE A 124 -10.04 3.69 -2.23
C PHE A 124 -8.75 3.34 -1.47
N ILE A 125 -8.72 3.68 -0.18
CA ILE A 125 -7.82 3.07 0.78
C ILE A 125 -8.56 1.93 1.47
N THR A 126 -7.88 0.81 1.71
CA THR A 126 -8.44 -0.33 2.44
C THR A 126 -7.43 -0.82 3.47
N GLY A 127 -7.90 -1.18 4.66
CA GLY A 127 -7.00 -1.65 5.73
C GLY A 127 -7.69 -1.93 7.06
N TRP A 128 -6.88 -2.37 8.00
CA TRP A 128 -7.26 -2.58 9.42
C TRP A 128 -6.55 -1.58 10.34
N GLY A 129 -6.17 -0.41 9.80
CA GLY A 129 -5.63 0.68 10.59
C GLY A 129 -6.63 1.24 11.58
N ARG A 130 -6.14 2.05 12.53
CA ARG A 130 -6.98 2.66 13.55
C ARG A 130 -8.07 3.52 12.93
N LEU A 131 -9.26 3.50 13.53
CA LEU A 131 -10.41 4.27 13.08
C LEU A 131 -10.27 5.79 13.34
N SER A 132 -9.36 6.16 14.24
CA SER A 132 -9.00 7.55 14.54
C SER A 132 -7.64 7.60 15.20
N THR A 133 -7.04 8.78 15.32
CA THR A 133 -5.77 8.98 16.05
C THR A 133 -5.87 8.45 17.48
N GLY A 134 -5.03 7.46 17.82
CA GLY A 134 -5.07 6.80 19.13
C GLY A 134 -6.30 5.89 19.38
N GLY A 135 -7.20 5.77 18.40
CA GLY A 135 -8.40 4.94 18.48
C GLY A 135 -8.15 3.44 18.35
N PRO A 136 -9.21 2.61 18.45
CA PRO A 136 -9.10 1.17 18.34
C PRO A 136 -8.77 0.71 16.92
N LEU A 137 -8.26 -0.52 16.80
CA LEU A 137 -8.18 -1.25 15.53
C LEU A 137 -9.54 -1.89 15.25
N PRO A 138 -10.01 -1.88 14.00
CA PRO A 138 -11.24 -2.55 13.59
C PRO A 138 -11.03 -4.06 13.46
N GLU A 139 -12.05 -4.85 13.77
CA GLU A 139 -12.05 -6.29 13.51
C GLU A 139 -12.33 -6.60 12.03
N VAL A 140 -13.16 -5.78 11.40
CA VAL A 140 -13.57 -5.92 10.00
C VAL A 140 -12.73 -4.98 9.14
N LEU A 141 -12.29 -5.47 7.95
CA LEU A 141 -11.61 -4.63 6.97
C LEU A 141 -12.42 -3.36 6.70
N GLN A 142 -11.75 -2.23 6.73
CA GLN A 142 -12.34 -0.93 6.41
C GLN A 142 -12.03 -0.54 4.98
N GLU A 143 -12.94 0.23 4.37
CA GLU A 143 -12.72 0.90 3.10
C GLU A 143 -13.12 2.37 3.20
N ALA A 144 -12.37 3.24 2.52
CA ALA A 144 -12.70 4.64 2.45
C ALA A 144 -12.36 5.22 1.08
N ARG A 145 -13.30 5.98 0.52
CA ARG A 145 -13.12 6.66 -0.76
C ARG A 145 -12.46 8.00 -0.56
N MET A 146 -11.37 8.26 -1.28
CA MET A 146 -10.64 9.52 -1.17
C MET A 146 -10.21 10.08 -2.54
N PRO A 147 -10.22 11.42 -2.72
CA PRO A 147 -9.76 12.04 -3.95
C PRO A 147 -8.24 12.09 -4.00
N ILE A 148 -7.66 11.89 -5.20
CA ILE A 148 -6.26 12.20 -5.48
C ILE A 148 -6.03 13.71 -5.33
N VAL A 149 -4.92 14.06 -4.71
CA VAL A 149 -4.38 15.41 -4.65
C VAL A 149 -3.14 15.48 -5.52
N ASP A 150 -3.13 16.34 -6.54
CA ASP A 150 -2.00 16.44 -7.45
C ASP A 150 -0.72 16.94 -6.75
N TYR A 151 0.42 16.67 -7.38
CA TYR A 151 1.73 17.04 -6.84
C TYR A 151 1.84 18.54 -6.58
N ALA A 152 1.34 19.37 -7.51
CA ALA A 152 1.41 20.82 -7.40
C ALA A 152 0.67 21.35 -6.15
N THR A 153 -0.45 20.75 -5.81
CA THR A 153 -1.21 21.08 -4.59
C THR A 153 -0.55 20.47 -3.35
N CYS A 154 -0.24 19.16 -3.40
CA CYS A 154 0.31 18.43 -2.24
C CYS A 154 1.68 18.97 -1.78
N SER A 155 2.48 19.53 -2.70
CA SER A 155 3.80 20.13 -2.42
C SER A 155 3.77 21.60 -2.01
N ARG A 156 2.60 22.23 -1.86
CA ARG A 156 2.50 23.60 -1.35
C ARG A 156 3.02 23.72 0.10
N PRO A 157 3.55 24.87 0.52
CA PRO A 157 4.09 25.05 1.87
C PRO A 157 3.11 24.76 3.01
N ASN A 158 1.83 25.08 2.84
CA ASN A 158 0.75 24.81 3.80
C ASN A 158 0.23 23.35 3.74
N TRP A 159 0.62 22.59 2.72
CA TRP A 159 0.37 21.14 2.60
C TRP A 159 1.60 20.39 3.11
N TRP A 160 2.20 19.50 2.32
CA TRP A 160 3.40 18.75 2.72
C TRP A 160 4.72 19.43 2.36
N GLY A 161 4.69 20.48 1.51
CA GLY A 161 5.89 21.17 1.07
C GLY A 161 6.86 20.27 0.32
N SER A 162 8.15 20.46 0.56
CA SER A 162 9.24 19.74 -0.07
C SER A 162 9.40 18.27 0.40
N ILE A 163 8.62 17.85 1.40
CA ILE A 163 8.61 16.45 1.91
C ILE A 163 8.13 15.51 0.81
N VAL A 164 7.03 15.86 0.13
CA VAL A 164 6.46 15.07 -0.96
C VAL A 164 7.33 15.18 -2.22
N LYS A 165 7.51 14.07 -2.90
CA LYS A 165 8.27 13.94 -4.15
C LYS A 165 7.37 13.43 -5.27
N THR A 166 7.82 13.60 -6.52
CA THR A 166 7.10 13.12 -7.71
C THR A 166 6.93 11.60 -7.76
N THR A 167 7.71 10.86 -6.98
CA THR A 167 7.56 9.40 -6.78
C THR A 167 6.50 9.03 -5.74
N MET A 168 5.80 10.01 -5.21
CA MET A 168 4.71 9.84 -4.24
C MET A 168 3.39 10.28 -4.86
N VAL A 169 2.29 9.82 -4.29
CA VAL A 169 0.93 10.27 -4.59
C VAL A 169 0.21 10.60 -3.29
N CYS A 170 -0.57 11.66 -3.29
CA CYS A 170 -1.36 12.13 -2.16
C CYS A 170 -2.84 11.84 -2.41
N ALA A 171 -3.58 11.47 -1.36
CA ALA A 171 -5.02 11.35 -1.44
C ALA A 171 -5.70 11.75 -0.12
N GLY A 172 -6.90 12.35 -0.19
CA GLY A 172 -7.62 12.88 0.96
C GLY A 172 -7.17 14.30 1.35
N GLY A 173 -7.03 14.56 2.66
CA GLY A 173 -6.58 15.88 3.16
C GLY A 173 -7.70 16.92 3.27
N ASP A 174 -8.94 16.48 3.19
CA ASP A 174 -10.14 17.30 3.36
C ASP A 174 -10.61 17.40 4.83
N GLY A 175 -9.91 16.72 5.75
CA GLY A 175 -10.28 16.65 7.15
C GLY A 175 -11.35 15.58 7.47
N ASN A 176 -11.80 14.79 6.49
CA ASN A 176 -12.86 13.81 6.68
C ASN A 176 -12.35 12.36 6.60
N VAL A 177 -11.50 12.05 5.62
CA VAL A 177 -11.01 10.70 5.35
C VAL A 177 -9.50 10.67 5.23
N SER A 178 -8.87 9.70 5.89
CA SER A 178 -7.43 9.51 5.88
C SER A 178 -7.09 8.05 6.19
N GLY A 179 -5.92 7.60 5.76
CA GLY A 179 -5.28 6.43 6.38
C GLY A 179 -4.85 6.73 7.81
N CYS A 180 -4.63 5.70 8.61
CA CYS A 180 -4.17 5.85 9.98
C CYS A 180 -3.17 4.74 10.34
N ASN A 181 -2.66 4.73 11.59
CA ASN A 181 -1.70 3.75 12.09
C ASN A 181 -2.21 2.32 11.90
N GLY A 182 -1.46 1.48 11.22
CA GLY A 182 -1.84 0.13 10.81
C GLY A 182 -2.26 -0.01 9.34
N ASP A 183 -2.59 1.10 8.64
CA ASP A 183 -2.81 1.08 7.18
C ASP A 183 -1.52 1.10 6.37
N SER A 184 -0.37 1.36 7.02
CA SER A 184 0.97 1.33 6.41
C SER A 184 1.17 0.09 5.54
N GLY A 185 1.72 0.24 4.35
CA GLY A 185 1.93 -0.85 3.40
C GLY A 185 0.68 -1.32 2.65
N GLY A 186 -0.51 -0.92 3.10
CA GLY A 186 -1.77 -1.19 2.43
C GLY A 186 -1.94 -0.38 1.14
N PRO A 187 -2.90 -0.76 0.29
CA PRO A 187 -3.07 -0.19 -1.03
C PRO A 187 -3.90 1.09 -1.09
N LEU A 188 -3.55 1.97 -2.02
CA LEU A 188 -4.45 2.92 -2.66
C LEU A 188 -4.90 2.31 -3.99
N ILE A 189 -6.14 1.87 -4.05
CA ILE A 189 -6.71 1.15 -5.20
C ILE A 189 -7.58 2.09 -6.01
N CYS A 190 -7.36 2.13 -7.32
CA CYS A 190 -8.09 2.99 -8.24
C CYS A 190 -8.56 2.20 -9.47
N ARG A 191 -9.62 2.68 -10.11
CA ARG A 191 -10.18 2.04 -11.31
C ARG A 191 -10.27 3.05 -12.46
N PRO A 192 -9.14 3.40 -13.10
CA PRO A 192 -9.15 4.33 -14.23
C PRO A 192 -9.74 3.75 -15.52
N GLY A 193 -10.02 2.47 -15.56
CA GLY A 193 -10.62 1.75 -16.68
C GLY A 193 -11.55 0.63 -16.21
N ARG A 194 -11.37 -0.57 -16.77
CA ARG A 194 -12.23 -1.72 -16.47
C ARG A 194 -11.78 -2.53 -15.26
N VAL A 195 -10.50 -2.45 -14.88
CA VAL A 195 -9.88 -3.24 -13.80
C VAL A 195 -9.37 -2.37 -12.68
N TRP A 196 -9.33 -2.91 -11.47
CA TRP A 196 -8.76 -2.27 -10.30
C TRP A 196 -7.24 -2.39 -10.30
N GLN A 197 -6.56 -1.28 -10.01
CA GLN A 197 -5.11 -1.15 -10.04
C GLN A 197 -4.59 -0.58 -8.72
N VAL A 198 -3.46 -1.08 -8.23
CA VAL A 198 -2.77 -0.51 -7.06
C VAL A 198 -1.90 0.67 -7.51
N HIS A 199 -2.34 1.89 -7.27
CA HIS A 199 -1.64 3.12 -7.65
C HIS A 199 -0.72 3.65 -6.55
N GLY A 200 -1.00 3.33 -5.28
CA GLY A 200 -0.20 3.76 -4.13
C GLY A 200 -0.04 2.68 -3.08
N ILE A 201 1.04 2.77 -2.32
CA ILE A 201 1.29 1.99 -1.11
C ILE A 201 1.39 2.97 0.05
N THR A 202 0.55 2.82 1.06
CA THR A 202 0.45 3.71 2.22
C THR A 202 1.79 3.83 2.93
N SER A 203 2.33 5.05 3.01
CA SER A 203 3.65 5.33 3.55
C SER A 203 3.56 6.12 4.85
N PHE A 204 2.93 7.30 4.85
CA PHE A 204 2.81 8.10 6.05
C PHE A 204 1.60 9.04 6.07
N VAL A 205 1.23 9.44 7.27
CA VAL A 205 0.25 10.47 7.61
C VAL A 205 0.90 11.54 8.49
N SER A 206 0.16 12.58 8.87
CA SER A 206 0.67 13.62 9.76
C SER A 206 0.99 13.07 11.15
N SER A 207 2.09 13.52 11.74
CA SER A 207 2.43 13.24 13.15
C SER A 207 1.46 13.89 14.14
N GLN A 208 0.69 14.89 13.69
CA GLN A 208 -0.33 15.56 14.50
C GLN A 208 -1.64 14.78 14.57
N GLY A 209 -1.81 13.75 13.73
CA GLY A 209 -3.00 12.92 13.67
C GLY A 209 -3.30 12.42 12.26
N CYS A 210 -4.23 11.47 12.18
CA CYS A 210 -4.53 10.78 10.92
C CYS A 210 -5.34 11.63 9.95
N ASN A 211 -6.18 12.54 10.43
CA ASN A 211 -7.16 13.25 9.61
C ASN A 211 -6.99 14.78 9.70
N ILE A 212 -5.81 15.27 9.42
CA ILE A 212 -5.48 16.69 9.50
C ILE A 212 -5.79 17.37 8.16
N PHE A 213 -6.53 18.49 8.21
CA PHE A 213 -6.83 19.30 7.03
C PHE A 213 -5.55 19.73 6.31
N GLN A 214 -5.53 19.63 4.99
CA GLN A 214 -4.37 19.89 4.11
C GLN A 214 -3.15 18.97 4.38
N LYS A 215 -3.33 17.87 5.09
CA LYS A 215 -2.32 16.81 5.28
C LYS A 215 -2.87 15.47 4.79
N PRO A 216 -3.04 15.31 3.45
CA PRO A 216 -3.50 14.05 2.87
C PRO A 216 -2.56 12.90 3.26
N THR A 217 -3.10 11.68 3.26
CA THR A 217 -2.27 10.48 3.32
C THR A 217 -1.32 10.46 2.13
N VAL A 218 -0.04 10.16 2.40
CA VAL A 218 1.00 10.05 1.38
C VAL A 218 1.32 8.59 1.12
N PHE A 219 1.34 8.25 -0.16
CA PHE A 219 1.59 6.90 -0.66
C PHE A 219 2.84 6.90 -1.55
N THR A 220 3.58 5.82 -1.56
CA THR A 220 4.57 5.56 -2.60
C THR A 220 3.84 5.28 -3.91
N ARG A 221 4.11 6.06 -4.97
CA ARG A 221 3.44 5.94 -6.28
C ARG A 221 3.94 4.73 -7.05
N VAL A 222 3.14 3.67 -7.13
CA VAL A 222 3.51 2.37 -7.73
C VAL A 222 3.96 2.51 -9.18
N SER A 223 3.33 3.38 -9.97
CA SER A 223 3.69 3.59 -11.39
C SER A 223 5.14 4.10 -11.61
N ALA A 224 5.78 4.65 -10.57
CA ALA A 224 7.17 5.08 -10.62
C ALA A 224 8.17 3.91 -10.46
N TYR A 225 7.69 2.73 -10.06
CA TYR A 225 8.55 1.58 -9.70
C TYR A 225 8.23 0.31 -10.51
N ILE A 226 7.46 0.41 -11.58
CA ILE A 226 7.02 -0.75 -12.37
C ILE A 226 8.21 -1.55 -12.93
N ASP A 227 9.24 -0.88 -13.40
CA ASP A 227 10.42 -1.57 -13.97
C ASP A 227 11.19 -2.33 -12.88
N TRP A 228 11.32 -1.75 -11.69
CA TRP A 228 11.91 -2.43 -10.54
C TRP A 228 11.06 -3.64 -10.10
N ILE A 229 9.73 -3.46 -9.97
CA ILE A 229 8.80 -4.54 -9.59
C ILE A 229 8.94 -5.70 -10.59
N ARG A 230 8.93 -5.41 -11.88
CA ARG A 230 9.08 -6.42 -12.93
C ARG A 230 10.43 -7.12 -12.87
N LYS A 231 11.51 -6.36 -12.69
CA LYS A 231 12.87 -6.91 -12.60
C LYS A 231 13.00 -7.88 -11.43
N VAL A 232 12.52 -7.50 -10.25
CA VAL A 232 12.56 -8.36 -9.06
C VAL A 232 11.66 -9.58 -9.22
N ALA A 233 10.43 -9.40 -9.67
CA ALA A 233 9.47 -10.48 -9.79
C ALA A 233 9.75 -11.47 -10.94
N SER A 234 10.48 -11.05 -11.99
CA SER A 234 10.88 -11.93 -13.11
C SER A 234 12.17 -12.68 -12.87
N ASN A 235 13.02 -12.20 -11.97
CA ASN A 235 14.34 -12.79 -11.72
C ASN A 235 14.29 -13.71 -10.49
N GLU A 236 13.84 -14.96 -10.68
CA GLU A 236 13.79 -15.96 -9.60
C GLU A 236 15.16 -16.27 -8.97
N ARG A 237 16.27 -15.85 -9.58
CA ARG A 237 17.65 -16.04 -9.07
C ARG A 237 18.29 -14.76 -8.50
N TRP A 238 17.63 -13.62 -8.55
CA TRP A 238 18.26 -12.34 -8.19
C TRP A 238 18.77 -12.33 -6.73
N TRP A 239 18.10 -12.99 -5.83
CA TRP A 239 18.46 -13.10 -4.41
C TRP A 239 19.61 -14.11 -4.16
N GLU A 240 19.81 -15.14 -5.01
CA GLU A 240 20.95 -16.05 -4.94
C GLU A 240 22.28 -15.32 -5.20
N LEU A 241 22.23 -14.27 -6.03
CA LEU A 241 23.39 -13.48 -6.44
C LEU A 241 23.71 -12.31 -5.49
N HIS A 242 22.75 -11.93 -4.61
CA HIS A 242 22.88 -10.81 -3.67
C HIS A 242 22.44 -11.21 -2.27
N PRO A 243 23.19 -12.14 -1.61
CA PRO A 243 22.91 -12.49 -0.21
C PRO A 243 23.24 -11.28 0.66
N TRP A 244 22.23 -10.60 1.18
CA TRP A 244 22.39 -9.55 2.16
C TRP A 244 22.93 -10.17 3.45
N ARG A 245 24.22 -9.95 3.73
CA ARG A 245 24.79 -10.20 5.05
C ARG A 245 24.16 -9.17 6.00
N PHE A 246 23.22 -9.59 6.81
CA PHE A 246 22.83 -8.87 8.00
C PHE A 246 24.05 -8.88 8.95
N LEU A 247 24.76 -7.75 9.02
CA LEU A 247 25.66 -7.50 10.13
C LEU A 247 24.79 -7.38 11.37
N ARG A 248 24.81 -8.40 12.23
CA ARG A 248 24.28 -8.30 13.59
C ARG A 248 25.07 -7.16 14.27
N PRO A 249 24.44 -6.17 14.89
CA PRO A 249 25.13 -5.30 15.82
C PRO A 249 25.60 -6.19 17.00
N ARG A 250 26.86 -6.03 17.36
CA ARG A 250 27.42 -6.59 18.59
C ARG A 250 26.84 -5.87 19.79
#